data_1c56b6c8d19e82c5f44aeea30acb4c94
#
_entry.id   1c56b6c8d19e82c5f44aeea30acb4c94
#
_cell.length_a   1.000
_cell.length_b   1.000
_cell.length_c   1.000
_cell.angle_alpha   90.00
_cell.angle_beta   90.00
_cell.angle_gamma   90.00
#
_symmetry.space_group_name_H-M   'P 1'
#
loop_
_entity.id
_entity.type
_entity.pdbx_description
1 polymer ?
#
loop_
_entity_poly.entity_id
_entity_poly.type
_entity_poly.pdbx_seq_one_letter_code
_entity_poly.pdbx_strand_id
1 'polypeptide(L)'
;MTESFAGFVEDVRLIDHHVHGAYGADSNEERFQNSLNEGNCGLLAEPSAAYESQLGFALRRWCAEIIDLPRHVTAELYWRRRSELGELEISRRMTRAAGVSHWLIDTGFKTAGMLDPRGMAEIAGATVHEIVRLETLAETLIQSDQDPGGYVDAFTGLLASHAPIVVGAKSVLAYRAGFNHDLSRPPADRDVAESAKLWRQRIESGGAVRLDDPTLIGFGLHCAISLGLPLQLHVGFGDRELDLDRANPLLLLDFLRSVEASKVPVLLLHCYPFEREAGYLAQAFDNVYLDVGLAVNHLGVRSRSLIARSFELAPFTKILYSSDAIGPAELHYLGARLWRNAITAVFGRWIDDDEWSEADARRVVELVARDNARRVYGLP
;
A
#
# COMPACT_ATOMS: atom_id res chain seq x y z
N MET A 1 -33.28 13.65 -13.28
CA MET A 1 -33.15 12.24 -12.80
C MET A 1 -32.00 12.23 -11.80
N THR A 2 -32.25 11.84 -10.57
CA THR A 2 -31.18 11.66 -9.58
C THR A 2 -30.30 10.49 -10.02
N GLU A 3 -28.99 10.69 -10.02
CA GLU A 3 -28.00 9.67 -10.31
C GLU A 3 -28.17 8.47 -9.33
N SER A 4 -28.13 7.23 -9.84
CA SER A 4 -28.23 6.03 -9.00
C SER A 4 -27.01 5.92 -8.07
N PHE A 5 -27.14 5.25 -6.90
CA PHE A 5 -26.03 5.00 -6.01
C PHE A 5 -24.84 4.31 -6.71
N ALA A 6 -25.13 3.34 -7.58
CA ALA A 6 -24.10 2.66 -8.38
C ALA A 6 -23.35 3.63 -9.34
N GLY A 7 -24.07 4.54 -10.01
CA GLY A 7 -23.47 5.56 -10.85
C GLY A 7 -22.58 6.50 -10.04
N PHE A 8 -23.05 6.96 -8.89
CA PHE A 8 -22.26 7.77 -7.97
C PHE A 8 -20.94 7.10 -7.54
N VAL A 9 -21.00 5.81 -7.15
CA VAL A 9 -19.79 5.06 -6.77
C VAL A 9 -18.82 4.89 -7.95
N GLU A 10 -19.35 4.75 -9.17
CA GLU A 10 -18.50 4.66 -10.38
C GLU A 10 -17.77 5.98 -10.67
N ASP A 11 -18.42 7.11 -10.48
CA ASP A 11 -17.90 8.43 -10.86
C ASP A 11 -17.04 9.08 -9.76
N VAL A 12 -17.10 8.60 -8.50
CA VAL A 12 -16.29 9.16 -7.42
C VAL A 12 -14.80 9.02 -7.73
N ARG A 13 -14.07 10.14 -7.63
CA ARG A 13 -12.60 10.16 -7.82
C ARG A 13 -11.93 9.62 -6.56
N LEU A 14 -10.96 8.71 -6.75
CA LEU A 14 -10.23 8.09 -5.66
C LEU A 14 -8.92 8.83 -5.36
N ILE A 15 -8.47 8.75 -4.12
CA ILE A 15 -7.09 9.00 -3.72
C ILE A 15 -6.51 7.66 -3.28
N ASP A 16 -5.55 7.13 -4.03
CA ASP A 16 -4.83 5.92 -3.68
C ASP A 16 -3.70 6.29 -2.73
N HIS A 17 -3.95 6.07 -1.43
CA HIS A 17 -3.03 6.59 -0.41
C HIS A 17 -1.78 5.73 -0.19
N HIS A 18 -1.73 4.55 -0.82
CA HIS A 18 -0.54 3.70 -0.83
C HIS A 18 -0.49 2.84 -2.09
N VAL A 19 0.54 3.06 -2.90
CA VAL A 19 0.74 2.38 -4.18
C VAL A 19 2.21 2.40 -4.57
N HIS A 20 2.60 1.58 -5.53
CA HIS A 20 3.92 1.61 -6.19
C HIS A 20 3.80 2.01 -7.66
N GLY A 21 4.93 2.16 -8.34
CA GLY A 21 4.96 2.48 -9.75
C GLY A 21 4.42 1.35 -10.65
N ALA A 22 3.78 1.72 -11.75
CA ALA A 22 3.45 0.79 -12.82
C ALA A 22 4.69 0.52 -13.69
N TYR A 23 4.67 -0.59 -14.45
CA TYR A 23 5.71 -0.83 -15.45
C TYR A 23 5.61 0.17 -16.62
N GLY A 24 6.76 0.68 -17.06
CA GLY A 24 6.89 1.55 -18.23
C GLY A 24 7.68 0.89 -19.37
N ALA A 25 8.28 -0.26 -19.13
CA ALA A 25 9.07 -1.02 -20.11
C ALA A 25 8.49 -2.42 -20.31
N ASP A 26 8.50 -2.87 -21.54
CA ASP A 26 7.96 -4.19 -21.92
C ASP A 26 8.57 -5.33 -21.10
N SER A 27 7.73 -6.27 -20.74
CA SER A 27 8.08 -7.49 -20.02
C SER A 27 7.68 -8.71 -20.84
N ASN A 28 8.30 -9.85 -20.55
CA ASN A 28 7.85 -11.12 -21.11
C ASN A 28 6.66 -11.68 -20.32
N GLU A 29 6.01 -12.69 -20.86
CA GLU A 29 4.83 -13.32 -20.28
C GLU A 29 5.09 -13.90 -18.89
N GLU A 30 6.22 -14.57 -18.71
CA GLU A 30 6.62 -15.16 -17.43
C GLU A 30 6.76 -14.11 -16.33
N ARG A 31 7.43 -12.99 -16.63
CA ARG A 31 7.56 -11.88 -15.68
C ARG A 31 6.20 -11.30 -15.32
N PHE A 32 5.32 -11.09 -16.32
CA PHE A 32 3.98 -10.59 -16.07
C PHE A 32 3.20 -11.53 -15.16
N GLN A 33 3.19 -12.84 -15.46
CA GLN A 33 2.48 -13.84 -14.65
C GLN A 33 3.03 -13.93 -13.23
N ASN A 34 4.35 -13.91 -13.04
CA ASN A 34 4.98 -13.88 -11.71
C ASN A 34 4.59 -12.63 -10.92
N SER A 35 4.46 -11.49 -11.60
CA SER A 35 4.07 -10.22 -10.95
C SER A 35 2.59 -10.18 -10.51
N LEU A 36 1.77 -11.16 -10.89
CA LEU A 36 0.40 -11.31 -10.41
C LEU A 36 0.31 -12.10 -9.08
N ASN A 37 1.42 -12.56 -8.53
CA ASN A 37 1.46 -13.35 -7.31
C ASN A 37 2.24 -12.64 -6.20
N GLU A 38 1.54 -11.98 -5.30
CA GLU A 38 2.15 -11.30 -4.15
C GLU A 38 2.82 -12.29 -3.19
N GLY A 39 2.17 -13.40 -2.87
CA GLY A 39 2.68 -14.37 -1.90
C GLY A 39 3.99 -15.06 -2.31
N ASN A 40 4.34 -15.04 -3.59
CA ASN A 40 5.58 -15.55 -4.14
C ASN A 40 5.95 -14.80 -5.42
N CYS A 41 6.33 -13.55 -5.29
CA CYS A 41 6.74 -12.68 -6.40
C CYS A 41 8.08 -13.09 -7.05
N GLY A 42 8.69 -14.17 -6.57
CA GLY A 42 9.79 -14.86 -7.25
C GLY A 42 9.30 -15.73 -8.42
N LEU A 43 10.10 -16.71 -8.80
CA LEU A 43 9.73 -17.63 -9.87
C LEU A 43 8.66 -18.62 -9.39
N LEU A 44 7.48 -18.57 -9.98
CA LEU A 44 6.50 -19.64 -9.85
C LEU A 44 6.98 -20.87 -10.64
N ALA A 45 6.80 -22.07 -10.06
CA ALA A 45 7.10 -23.31 -10.78
C ALA A 45 6.25 -23.44 -12.04
N GLU A 46 5.05 -22.89 -12.03
CA GLU A 46 4.10 -22.84 -13.13
C GLU A 46 3.48 -21.45 -13.20
N PRO A 47 4.09 -20.48 -13.91
CA PRO A 47 3.63 -19.10 -13.98
C PRO A 47 2.18 -18.95 -14.44
N SER A 48 1.71 -19.81 -15.35
CA SER A 48 0.32 -19.83 -15.83
C SER A 48 -0.72 -20.01 -14.72
N ALA A 49 -0.33 -20.60 -13.57
CA ALA A 49 -1.20 -20.77 -12.41
C ALA A 49 -1.69 -19.43 -11.85
N ALA A 50 -1.01 -18.31 -12.11
CA ALA A 50 -1.47 -16.99 -11.73
C ALA A 50 -2.86 -16.64 -12.31
N TYR A 51 -3.17 -17.14 -13.52
CA TYR A 51 -4.48 -16.95 -14.13
C TYR A 51 -5.60 -17.81 -13.52
N GLU A 52 -5.25 -18.88 -12.80
CA GLU A 52 -6.18 -19.80 -12.13
C GLU A 52 -6.38 -19.38 -10.64
N SER A 53 -6.57 -18.10 -10.43
CA SER A 53 -6.78 -17.46 -9.14
C SER A 53 -7.96 -16.48 -9.19
N GLN A 54 -8.40 -16.00 -8.02
CA GLN A 54 -9.40 -14.93 -7.92
C GLN A 54 -8.95 -13.67 -8.67
N LEU A 55 -7.68 -13.30 -8.54
CA LEU A 55 -7.07 -12.18 -9.27
C LEU A 55 -7.06 -12.45 -10.78
N GLY A 56 -6.61 -13.64 -11.22
CA GLY A 56 -6.55 -13.99 -12.64
C GLY A 56 -7.92 -13.97 -13.31
N PHE A 57 -8.97 -14.40 -12.61
CA PHE A 57 -10.35 -14.33 -13.11
C PHE A 57 -10.85 -12.89 -13.16
N ALA A 58 -10.53 -12.08 -12.15
CA ALA A 58 -10.88 -10.65 -12.13
C ALA A 58 -10.17 -9.90 -13.28
N LEU A 59 -8.90 -10.19 -13.53
CA LEU A 59 -8.13 -9.63 -14.62
C LEU A 59 -8.81 -9.90 -15.98
N ARG A 60 -9.10 -11.16 -16.29
CA ARG A 60 -9.76 -11.54 -17.55
C ARG A 60 -11.20 -11.03 -17.65
N ARG A 61 -11.84 -10.73 -16.52
CA ARG A 61 -13.19 -10.16 -16.47
C ARG A 61 -13.19 -8.64 -16.68
N TRP A 62 -12.29 -7.92 -16.02
CA TRP A 62 -12.37 -6.46 -15.93
C TRP A 62 -11.33 -5.72 -16.79
N CYS A 63 -10.09 -6.23 -16.84
CA CYS A 63 -9.03 -5.59 -17.62
C CYS A 63 -9.17 -5.86 -19.12
N ALA A 64 -9.80 -6.98 -19.50
CA ALA A 64 -9.99 -7.32 -20.91
C ALA A 64 -10.73 -6.22 -21.69
N GLU A 65 -11.76 -5.62 -21.12
CA GLU A 65 -12.53 -4.56 -21.78
C GLU A 65 -11.70 -3.28 -22.00
N ILE A 66 -10.74 -2.99 -21.12
CA ILE A 66 -9.84 -1.81 -21.23
C ILE A 66 -8.86 -1.96 -22.39
N ILE A 67 -8.58 -3.19 -22.82
CA ILE A 67 -7.68 -3.49 -23.95
C ILE A 67 -8.45 -4.01 -25.18
N ASP A 68 -9.71 -3.66 -25.30
CA ASP A 68 -10.58 -3.98 -26.45
C ASP A 68 -10.81 -5.48 -26.64
N LEU A 69 -10.89 -6.28 -25.57
CA LEU A 69 -11.21 -7.70 -25.61
C LEU A 69 -12.56 -7.99 -24.93
N PRO A 70 -13.23 -9.09 -25.32
CA PRO A 70 -14.43 -9.53 -24.62
C PRO A 70 -14.10 -10.00 -23.20
N ARG A 71 -15.11 -9.91 -22.32
CA ARG A 71 -15.02 -10.43 -20.94
C ARG A 71 -14.74 -11.93 -20.93
N HIS A 72 -13.98 -12.36 -19.93
CA HIS A 72 -13.64 -13.77 -19.70
C HIS A 72 -12.85 -14.40 -20.86
N VAL A 73 -12.06 -13.59 -21.55
CA VAL A 73 -11.12 -14.06 -22.58
C VAL A 73 -10.12 -15.06 -21.99
N THR A 74 -9.56 -15.95 -22.83
CA THR A 74 -8.51 -16.87 -22.38
C THR A 74 -7.22 -16.12 -22.03
N ALA A 75 -6.36 -16.74 -21.22
CA ALA A 75 -5.09 -16.16 -20.81
C ALA A 75 -4.20 -15.84 -22.03
N GLU A 76 -4.14 -16.75 -23.00
CA GLU A 76 -3.32 -16.59 -24.23
C GLU A 76 -3.80 -15.41 -25.09
N LEU A 77 -5.11 -15.23 -25.23
CA LEU A 77 -5.66 -14.10 -25.98
C LEU A 77 -5.43 -12.78 -25.24
N TYR A 78 -5.57 -12.78 -23.91
CA TYR A 78 -5.25 -11.62 -23.08
C TYR A 78 -3.79 -11.21 -23.26
N TRP A 79 -2.85 -12.15 -23.05
CA TRP A 79 -1.43 -11.89 -23.17
C TRP A 79 -1.04 -11.40 -24.58
N ARG A 80 -1.54 -12.06 -25.63
CA ARG A 80 -1.27 -11.64 -27.01
C ARG A 80 -1.67 -10.19 -27.25
N ARG A 81 -2.90 -9.81 -26.85
CA ARG A 81 -3.38 -8.44 -27.03
C ARG A 81 -2.58 -7.43 -26.21
N ARG A 82 -2.26 -7.79 -24.96
CA ARG A 82 -1.41 -7.00 -24.08
C ARG A 82 -0.04 -6.72 -24.72
N SER A 83 0.59 -7.74 -25.27
CA SER A 83 1.89 -7.64 -25.95
C SER A 83 1.83 -6.78 -27.23
N GLU A 84 0.73 -6.86 -28.00
CA GLU A 84 0.52 -6.02 -29.18
C GLU A 84 0.43 -4.52 -28.83
N LEU A 85 -0.16 -4.18 -27.70
CA LEU A 85 -0.29 -2.80 -27.23
C LEU A 85 1.01 -2.25 -26.62
N GLY A 86 1.82 -3.11 -26.03
CA GLY A 86 3.02 -2.74 -25.28
C GLY A 86 2.73 -2.19 -23.89
N GLU A 87 3.73 -2.27 -23.01
CA GLU A 87 3.58 -1.99 -21.58
C GLU A 87 3.11 -0.55 -21.30
N LEU A 88 3.70 0.43 -21.98
CA LEU A 88 3.39 1.84 -21.70
C LEU A 88 1.93 2.19 -22.05
N GLU A 89 1.39 1.63 -23.16
CA GLU A 89 0.00 1.85 -23.56
C GLU A 89 -0.97 1.14 -22.59
N ILE A 90 -0.63 -0.08 -22.14
CA ILE A 90 -1.37 -0.79 -21.10
C ILE A 90 -1.41 0.05 -19.83
N SER A 91 -0.25 0.51 -19.37
CA SER A 91 -0.14 1.30 -18.14
C SER A 91 -0.93 2.60 -18.23
N ARG A 92 -0.91 3.27 -19.39
CA ARG A 92 -1.70 4.48 -19.63
C ARG A 92 -3.21 4.19 -19.58
N ARG A 93 -3.68 3.13 -20.25
CA ARG A 93 -5.11 2.80 -20.29
C ARG A 93 -5.63 2.41 -18.90
N MET A 94 -4.92 1.53 -18.21
CA MET A 94 -5.32 1.00 -16.91
C MET A 94 -5.33 2.08 -15.82
N THR A 95 -4.26 2.88 -15.70
CA THR A 95 -4.17 3.93 -14.67
C THR A 95 -5.20 5.03 -14.88
N ARG A 96 -5.52 5.41 -16.13
CA ARG A 96 -6.59 6.38 -16.42
C ARG A 96 -7.97 5.81 -16.13
N ALA A 97 -8.21 4.54 -16.49
CA ALA A 97 -9.48 3.87 -16.22
C ALA A 97 -9.74 3.64 -14.73
N ALA A 98 -8.69 3.61 -13.90
CA ALA A 98 -8.81 3.51 -12.44
C ALA A 98 -9.58 4.69 -11.81
N GLY A 99 -9.62 5.85 -12.46
CA GLY A 99 -10.35 7.02 -11.93
C GLY A 99 -9.74 7.61 -10.66
N VAL A 100 -8.42 7.42 -10.45
CA VAL A 100 -7.66 7.96 -9.33
C VAL A 100 -7.20 9.38 -9.65
N SER A 101 -7.35 10.30 -8.69
CA SER A 101 -6.95 11.71 -8.83
C SER A 101 -5.57 11.98 -8.22
N HIS A 102 -5.21 11.23 -7.17
CA HIS A 102 -3.93 11.35 -6.48
C HIS A 102 -3.38 9.95 -6.19
N TRP A 103 -2.10 9.74 -6.52
CA TRP A 103 -1.36 8.54 -6.24
C TRP A 103 -0.26 8.88 -5.21
N LEU A 104 -0.29 8.23 -4.03
CA LEU A 104 0.73 8.38 -3.01
C LEU A 104 1.70 7.18 -3.15
N ILE A 105 2.84 7.43 -3.76
CA ILE A 105 3.77 6.37 -4.19
C ILE A 105 4.85 6.14 -3.14
N ASP A 106 4.93 4.91 -2.63
CA ASP A 106 6.10 4.44 -1.89
C ASP A 106 7.26 4.19 -2.87
N THR A 107 8.26 5.07 -2.85
CA THR A 107 9.42 5.04 -3.75
C THR A 107 10.54 4.13 -3.27
N GLY A 108 10.40 3.52 -2.11
CA GLY A 108 11.41 2.63 -1.53
C GLY A 108 11.49 1.24 -2.17
N PHE A 109 10.49 0.85 -2.96
CA PHE A 109 10.53 -0.39 -3.74
C PHE A 109 10.66 -0.06 -5.23
N LYS A 110 11.76 -0.51 -5.83
CA LYS A 110 12.04 -0.28 -7.25
C LYS A 110 12.45 -1.59 -7.92
N THR A 111 11.75 -1.97 -8.97
CA THR A 111 12.16 -3.04 -9.87
C THR A 111 12.50 -2.47 -11.25
N ALA A 112 13.28 -3.22 -12.03
CA ALA A 112 13.63 -2.80 -13.38
C ALA A 112 12.37 -2.52 -14.22
N GLY A 113 12.34 -1.37 -14.89
CA GLY A 113 11.25 -0.98 -15.77
C GLY A 113 10.04 -0.34 -15.09
N MET A 114 10.06 -0.13 -13.78
CA MET A 114 9.02 0.65 -13.11
C MET A 114 9.16 2.15 -13.41
N LEU A 115 8.02 2.80 -13.57
CA LEU A 115 7.92 4.25 -13.69
C LEU A 115 8.21 4.92 -12.34
N ASP A 116 8.95 5.99 -12.38
CA ASP A 116 9.12 6.89 -11.25
C ASP A 116 7.85 7.76 -11.03
N PRO A 117 7.76 8.54 -9.95
CA PRO A 117 6.60 9.39 -9.68
C PRO A 117 6.23 10.32 -10.83
N ARG A 118 7.23 10.87 -11.55
CA ARG A 118 7.00 11.74 -12.70
C ARG A 118 6.37 10.97 -13.87
N GLY A 119 6.93 9.81 -14.20
CA GLY A 119 6.39 8.94 -15.25
C GLY A 119 4.97 8.47 -14.94
N MET A 120 4.67 8.15 -13.66
CA MET A 120 3.32 7.82 -13.22
C MET A 120 2.35 8.99 -13.41
N ALA A 121 2.75 10.20 -13.04
CA ALA A 121 1.90 11.39 -13.22
C ALA A 121 1.57 11.63 -14.71
N GLU A 122 2.55 11.46 -15.57
CA GLU A 122 2.40 11.63 -17.03
C GLU A 122 1.41 10.64 -17.65
N ILE A 123 1.58 9.34 -17.36
CA ILE A 123 0.73 8.30 -17.96
C ILE A 123 -0.68 8.32 -17.40
N ALA A 124 -0.82 8.51 -16.09
CA ALA A 124 -2.11 8.51 -15.40
C ALA A 124 -2.89 9.82 -15.64
N GLY A 125 -2.21 10.93 -15.91
CA GLY A 125 -2.83 12.27 -15.97
C GLY A 125 -3.41 12.68 -14.61
N ALA A 126 -2.71 12.36 -13.51
CA ALA A 126 -3.15 12.56 -12.13
C ALA A 126 -2.00 13.12 -11.28
N THR A 127 -2.33 13.66 -10.10
CA THR A 127 -1.33 14.17 -9.18
C THR A 127 -0.62 13.00 -8.49
N VAL A 128 0.70 13.13 -8.29
CA VAL A 128 1.51 12.15 -7.59
C VAL A 128 2.18 12.80 -6.40
N HIS A 129 2.21 12.08 -5.29
CA HIS A 129 2.92 12.44 -4.07
C HIS A 129 3.86 11.30 -3.68
N GLU A 130 4.91 11.61 -2.95
CA GLU A 130 5.88 10.62 -2.49
C GLU A 130 5.69 10.25 -1.02
N ILE A 131 5.78 8.95 -0.74
CA ILE A 131 5.94 8.37 0.58
C ILE A 131 7.38 7.85 0.69
N VAL A 132 8.13 8.31 1.69
CA VAL A 132 9.51 7.86 1.90
C VAL A 132 9.56 6.57 2.70
N ARG A 133 10.28 5.55 2.21
CA ARG A 133 10.50 4.30 2.94
C ARG A 133 11.70 4.44 3.88
N LEU A 134 11.47 4.29 5.18
CA LEU A 134 12.48 4.48 6.23
C LEU A 134 13.65 3.52 6.08
N GLU A 135 13.38 2.24 5.80
CA GLU A 135 14.41 1.22 5.62
C GLU A 135 15.31 1.54 4.42
N THR A 136 14.73 1.95 3.29
CA THR A 136 15.51 2.33 2.09
C THR A 136 16.37 3.57 2.34
N LEU A 137 15.84 4.53 3.11
CA LEU A 137 16.60 5.71 3.51
C LEU A 137 17.82 5.32 4.38
N ALA A 138 17.60 4.43 5.36
CA ALA A 138 18.64 3.90 6.22
C ALA A 138 19.69 3.10 5.43
N GLU A 139 19.24 2.23 4.51
CA GLU A 139 20.09 1.41 3.64
C GLU A 139 20.94 2.27 2.69
N THR A 140 20.42 3.41 2.24
CA THR A 140 21.18 4.38 1.46
C THR A 140 22.22 5.10 2.32
N LEU A 141 21.81 5.51 3.53
CA LEU A 141 22.70 6.21 4.46
C LEU A 141 23.89 5.35 4.89
N ILE A 142 23.64 4.07 5.27
CA ILE A 142 24.72 3.20 5.76
C ILE A 142 25.75 2.87 4.69
N GLN A 143 25.43 2.98 3.42
CA GLN A 143 26.36 2.78 2.30
C GLN A 143 27.20 4.03 1.99
N SER A 144 26.86 5.19 2.57
CA SER A 144 27.66 6.40 2.44
C SER A 144 28.93 6.33 3.31
N ASP A 145 29.86 7.25 3.13
CA ASP A 145 31.10 7.34 3.92
C ASP A 145 30.89 7.94 5.33
N GLN A 146 29.65 7.97 5.82
CA GLN A 146 29.30 8.45 7.15
C GLN A 146 29.87 7.56 8.25
N ASP A 147 30.42 8.18 9.31
CA ASP A 147 30.80 7.46 10.52
C ASP A 147 29.54 6.86 11.20
N PRO A 148 29.49 5.54 11.46
CA PRO A 148 28.36 4.94 12.19
C PRO A 148 28.10 5.56 13.56
N GLY A 149 29.11 6.15 14.22
CA GLY A 149 28.94 6.89 15.48
C GLY A 149 28.05 8.13 15.34
N GLY A 150 27.97 8.72 14.15
CA GLY A 150 27.10 9.86 13.81
C GLY A 150 25.77 9.47 13.19
N TYR A 151 25.38 8.19 13.20
CA TYR A 151 24.19 7.70 12.50
C TYR A 151 22.89 8.39 12.96
N VAL A 152 22.74 8.66 14.27
CA VAL A 152 21.56 9.32 14.85
C VAL A 152 21.31 10.67 14.17
N ASP A 153 22.33 11.54 14.16
CA ASP A 153 22.22 12.88 13.57
C ASP A 153 22.07 12.81 12.04
N ALA A 154 22.81 11.90 11.42
CA ALA A 154 22.80 11.73 9.97
C ALA A 154 21.44 11.25 9.46
N PHE A 155 20.84 10.24 10.10
CA PHE A 155 19.52 9.73 9.70
C PHE A 155 18.40 10.76 9.99
N THR A 156 18.44 11.39 11.18
CA THR A 156 17.46 12.42 11.55
C THR A 156 17.54 13.60 10.57
N GLY A 157 18.74 14.08 10.27
CA GLY A 157 18.95 15.16 9.30
C GLY A 157 18.51 14.80 7.88
N LEU A 158 18.78 13.56 7.45
CA LEU A 158 18.38 13.07 6.14
C LEU A 158 16.85 12.97 6.04
N LEU A 159 16.16 12.37 7.03
CA LEU A 159 14.71 12.29 7.04
C LEU A 159 14.06 13.68 7.12
N ALA A 160 14.60 14.58 7.94
CA ALA A 160 14.14 15.96 8.04
C ALA A 160 14.26 16.72 6.71
N SER A 161 15.27 16.41 5.90
CA SER A 161 15.43 17.01 4.56
C SER A 161 14.35 16.54 3.55
N HIS A 162 13.79 15.33 3.77
CA HIS A 162 12.70 14.80 2.96
C HIS A 162 11.31 15.31 3.41
N ALA A 163 11.13 15.61 4.70
CA ALA A 163 9.85 16.00 5.28
C ALA A 163 9.09 17.11 4.51
N PRO A 164 9.72 18.14 3.92
CA PRO A 164 9.02 19.19 3.16
C PRO A 164 8.52 18.74 1.79
N ILE A 165 9.01 17.61 1.24
CA ILE A 165 8.73 17.17 -0.14
C ILE A 165 7.93 15.87 -0.21
N VAL A 166 7.83 15.12 0.91
CA VAL A 166 7.03 13.90 1.01
C VAL A 166 5.75 14.17 1.81
N VAL A 167 4.73 13.35 1.61
CA VAL A 167 3.47 13.48 2.35
C VAL A 167 3.36 12.52 3.54
N GLY A 168 4.31 11.60 3.69
CA GLY A 168 4.36 10.64 4.78
C GLY A 168 5.58 9.73 4.70
N ALA A 169 5.71 8.85 5.69
CA ALA A 169 6.75 7.83 5.77
C ALA A 169 6.13 6.43 5.78
N LYS A 170 6.87 5.43 5.30
CA LYS A 170 6.48 4.02 5.29
C LYS A 170 7.55 3.19 5.97
N SER A 171 7.12 2.18 6.75
CA SER A 171 7.99 1.11 7.21
C SER A 171 7.48 -0.26 6.79
N VAL A 172 8.42 -1.12 6.45
CA VAL A 172 8.23 -2.54 6.17
C VAL A 172 8.77 -3.41 7.30
N LEU A 173 8.71 -2.91 8.53
CA LEU A 173 9.14 -3.63 9.74
C LEU A 173 8.60 -5.06 9.80
N ALA A 174 7.34 -5.29 9.36
CA ALA A 174 6.72 -6.61 9.30
C ALA A 174 7.58 -7.63 8.54
N TYR A 175 8.20 -7.22 7.42
CA TYR A 175 9.09 -8.05 6.61
C TYR A 175 10.51 -8.17 7.14
N ARG A 176 10.92 -7.29 8.05
CA ARG A 176 12.32 -7.16 8.47
C ARG A 176 12.58 -7.84 9.82
N ALA A 177 11.76 -7.52 10.80
CA ALA A 177 11.93 -8.00 12.17
C ALA A 177 10.60 -8.49 12.79
N GLY A 178 9.43 -8.12 12.20
CA GLY A 178 8.12 -8.34 12.80
C GLY A 178 7.80 -7.31 13.89
N PHE A 179 6.58 -7.38 14.43
CA PHE A 179 6.10 -6.42 15.44
C PHE A 179 6.33 -6.88 16.89
N ASN A 180 6.93 -8.03 17.11
CA ASN A 180 7.13 -8.63 18.44
C ASN A 180 8.37 -8.08 19.17
N HIS A 181 8.72 -6.81 18.93
CA HIS A 181 9.80 -6.08 19.60
C HIS A 181 9.23 -4.95 20.44
N ASP A 182 9.96 -4.52 21.46
CA ASP A 182 9.58 -3.34 22.23
C ASP A 182 9.86 -2.07 21.42
N LEU A 183 8.80 -1.53 20.83
CA LEU A 183 8.79 -0.28 20.07
C LEU A 183 8.19 0.88 20.87
N SER A 184 7.86 0.68 22.15
CA SER A 184 7.13 1.66 22.96
C SER A 184 7.95 2.91 23.29
N ARG A 185 9.27 2.85 23.11
CA ARG A 185 10.17 3.98 23.38
C ARG A 185 11.20 4.14 22.27
N PRO A 186 11.61 5.39 21.96
CA PRO A 186 12.75 5.59 21.09
C PRO A 186 13.98 4.93 21.73
N PRO A 187 14.77 4.15 20.96
CA PRO A 187 16.03 3.59 21.44
C PRO A 187 17.00 4.71 21.88
N ALA A 188 17.86 4.42 22.86
CA ALA A 188 18.87 5.36 23.25
C ALA A 188 19.94 5.54 22.14
N ASP A 189 20.45 6.77 21.96
CA ASP A 189 21.40 7.12 20.88
C ASP A 189 22.63 6.18 20.84
N ARG A 190 23.14 5.76 22.02
CA ARG A 190 24.26 4.82 22.13
C ARG A 190 23.91 3.44 21.54
N ASP A 191 22.67 2.98 21.73
CA ASP A 191 22.22 1.66 21.27
C ASP A 191 22.00 1.72 19.74
N VAL A 192 21.50 2.84 19.22
CA VAL A 192 21.39 3.14 17.78
C VAL A 192 22.78 3.16 17.14
N ALA A 193 23.73 3.87 17.73
CA ALA A 193 25.10 3.96 17.20
C ALA A 193 25.82 2.60 17.22
N GLU A 194 25.63 1.79 18.25
CA GLU A 194 26.21 0.44 18.31
C GLU A 194 25.57 -0.48 17.27
N SER A 195 24.24 -0.47 17.12
CA SER A 195 23.53 -1.23 16.07
C SER A 195 23.99 -0.81 14.67
N ALA A 196 24.14 0.47 14.41
CA ALA A 196 24.63 0.98 13.13
C ALA A 196 26.06 0.52 12.82
N LYS A 197 26.93 0.52 13.84
CA LYS A 197 28.30 0.01 13.73
C LYS A 197 28.34 -1.49 13.41
N LEU A 198 27.55 -2.30 14.12
CA LEU A 198 27.45 -3.73 13.85
C LEU A 198 26.89 -4.01 12.45
N TRP A 199 25.90 -3.24 12.00
CA TRP A 199 25.35 -3.34 10.65
C TRP A 199 26.42 -2.99 9.59
N ARG A 200 27.19 -1.91 9.77
CA ARG A 200 28.31 -1.55 8.88
C ARG A 200 29.36 -2.68 8.82
N GLN A 201 29.77 -3.24 9.96
CA GLN A 201 30.71 -4.34 10.01
C GLN A 201 30.20 -5.58 9.28
N ARG A 202 28.90 -5.90 9.42
CA ARG A 202 28.24 -6.99 8.66
C ARG A 202 28.36 -6.77 7.15
N ILE A 203 28.08 -5.56 6.68
CA ILE A 203 28.20 -5.20 5.26
C ILE A 203 29.65 -5.33 4.77
N GLU A 204 30.61 -4.79 5.50
CA GLU A 204 32.04 -4.85 5.17
C GLU A 204 32.58 -6.29 5.12
N SER A 205 31.95 -7.20 5.88
CA SER A 205 32.24 -8.64 5.87
C SER A 205 31.50 -9.40 4.75
N GLY A 206 30.84 -8.69 3.81
CA GLY A 206 30.12 -9.28 2.68
C GLY A 206 28.66 -9.63 2.95
N GLY A 207 28.09 -9.21 4.08
CA GLY A 207 26.68 -9.36 4.39
C GLY A 207 25.77 -8.43 3.57
N ALA A 208 24.49 -8.74 3.52
CA ALA A 208 23.51 -7.91 2.82
C ALA A 208 23.35 -6.53 3.47
N VAL A 209 23.11 -5.53 2.62
CA VAL A 209 22.81 -4.16 3.07
C VAL A 209 21.45 -4.06 3.75
N ARG A 210 20.55 -5.02 3.50
CA ARG A 210 19.19 -5.08 4.01
C ARG A 210 19.13 -4.78 5.52
N LEU A 211 18.35 -3.77 5.90
CA LEU A 211 18.10 -3.40 7.30
C LEU A 211 17.09 -4.38 7.92
N ASP A 212 17.50 -5.09 8.95
CA ASP A 212 16.69 -6.05 9.72
C ASP A 212 16.85 -5.90 11.25
N ASP A 213 17.60 -4.88 11.69
CA ASP A 213 17.81 -4.58 13.11
C ASP A 213 16.61 -3.82 13.69
N PRO A 214 15.89 -4.36 14.69
CA PRO A 214 14.69 -3.72 15.23
C PRO A 214 15.00 -2.41 15.97
N THR A 215 16.21 -2.21 16.50
CA THR A 215 16.64 -0.96 17.16
C THR A 215 16.69 0.18 16.13
N LEU A 216 17.34 -0.06 14.99
CA LEU A 216 17.46 0.94 13.93
C LEU A 216 16.10 1.24 13.27
N ILE A 217 15.27 0.21 13.05
CA ILE A 217 13.92 0.40 12.51
C ILE A 217 13.06 1.17 13.52
N GLY A 218 13.06 0.76 14.79
CA GLY A 218 12.32 1.46 15.86
C GLY A 218 12.74 2.93 16.00
N PHE A 219 14.04 3.21 15.90
CA PHE A 219 14.55 4.59 15.85
C PHE A 219 13.94 5.37 14.67
N GLY A 220 13.93 4.79 13.46
CA GLY A 220 13.33 5.41 12.28
C GLY A 220 11.84 5.70 12.43
N LEU A 221 11.06 4.79 13.05
CA LEU A 221 9.64 5.02 13.35
C LEU A 221 9.45 6.24 14.26
N HIS A 222 10.21 6.32 15.34
CA HIS A 222 10.12 7.47 16.28
C HIS A 222 10.61 8.77 15.65
N CYS A 223 11.61 8.75 14.77
CA CYS A 223 12.02 9.93 13.99
C CYS A 223 10.88 10.43 13.10
N ALA A 224 10.18 9.54 12.38
CA ALA A 224 9.05 9.92 11.54
C ALA A 224 7.92 10.55 12.37
N ILE A 225 7.58 9.96 13.51
CA ILE A 225 6.59 10.52 14.46
C ILE A 225 7.03 11.90 14.97
N SER A 226 8.31 12.08 15.35
CA SER A 226 8.82 13.36 15.87
C SER A 226 8.80 14.48 14.82
N LEU A 227 8.90 14.13 13.54
CA LEU A 227 8.80 15.06 12.41
C LEU A 227 7.35 15.32 11.97
N GLY A 228 6.37 14.69 12.60
CA GLY A 228 4.96 14.85 12.26
C GLY A 228 4.54 14.18 10.95
N LEU A 229 5.36 13.25 10.42
CA LEU A 229 5.05 12.54 9.18
C LEU A 229 4.02 11.44 9.41
N PRO A 230 2.86 11.43 8.73
CA PRO A 230 1.97 10.28 8.71
C PRO A 230 2.75 9.00 8.44
N LEU A 231 2.61 8.00 9.33
CA LEU A 231 3.42 6.79 9.31
C LEU A 231 2.60 5.59 8.84
N GLN A 232 2.95 5.06 7.69
CA GLN A 232 2.38 3.84 7.12
C GLN A 232 3.16 2.61 7.59
N LEU A 233 2.45 1.59 8.07
CA LEU A 233 3.02 0.31 8.49
C LEU A 233 2.39 -0.83 7.66
N HIS A 234 3.22 -1.66 7.03
CA HIS A 234 2.73 -2.88 6.39
C HIS A 234 2.18 -3.84 7.45
N VAL A 235 0.96 -4.34 7.28
CA VAL A 235 0.29 -5.24 8.21
C VAL A 235 -0.33 -6.41 7.46
N GLY A 236 -0.15 -7.61 8.00
CA GLY A 236 -0.80 -8.82 7.45
C GLY A 236 -0.20 -9.32 6.14
N PHE A 237 -1.06 -9.68 5.20
CA PHE A 237 -0.72 -10.35 3.95
C PHE A 237 0.39 -9.66 3.14
N GLY A 238 1.33 -10.46 2.68
CA GLY A 238 2.45 -10.08 1.85
C GLY A 238 3.13 -11.34 1.28
N ASP A 239 4.40 -11.21 0.90
CA ASP A 239 5.14 -12.30 0.30
C ASP A 239 5.67 -13.34 1.33
N ARG A 240 6.33 -14.38 0.81
CA ARG A 240 6.84 -15.52 1.59
C ARG A 240 7.93 -15.18 2.62
N GLU A 241 8.50 -13.99 2.58
CA GLU A 241 9.49 -13.54 3.57
C GLU A 241 8.82 -13.12 4.88
N LEU A 242 7.53 -12.78 4.82
CA LEU A 242 6.78 -12.28 5.94
C LEU A 242 6.35 -13.43 6.86
N ASP A 243 6.62 -13.27 8.15
CA ASP A 243 6.04 -14.10 9.20
C ASP A 243 4.68 -13.51 9.59
N LEU A 244 3.60 -14.12 9.10
CA LEU A 244 2.25 -13.56 9.21
C LEU A 244 1.84 -13.33 10.67
N ASP A 245 2.23 -14.24 11.60
CA ASP A 245 1.91 -14.09 13.03
C ASP A 245 2.57 -12.85 13.63
N ARG A 246 3.77 -12.49 13.13
CA ARG A 246 4.51 -11.30 13.56
C ARG A 246 4.09 -10.02 12.85
N ALA A 247 3.22 -10.13 11.84
CA ALA A 247 2.60 -9.01 11.14
C ALA A 247 1.19 -8.68 11.66
N ASN A 248 0.77 -9.29 12.77
CA ASN A 248 -0.50 -9.00 13.42
C ASN A 248 -0.45 -7.62 14.09
N PRO A 249 -1.34 -6.67 13.75
CA PRO A 249 -1.28 -5.30 14.26
C PRO A 249 -1.51 -5.19 15.78
N LEU A 250 -2.10 -6.19 16.43
CA LEU A 250 -2.25 -6.20 17.89
C LEU A 250 -0.89 -6.21 18.63
N LEU A 251 0.16 -6.68 17.97
CA LEU A 251 1.53 -6.61 18.52
C LEU A 251 2.09 -5.19 18.58
N LEU A 252 1.48 -4.23 17.87
CA LEU A 252 1.84 -2.82 17.91
C LEU A 252 1.21 -2.05 19.08
N LEU A 253 0.40 -2.70 19.94
CA LEU A 253 -0.41 -2.02 20.95
C LEU A 253 0.38 -1.06 21.83
N ASP A 254 1.57 -1.46 22.32
CA ASP A 254 2.39 -0.63 23.21
C ASP A 254 3.06 0.53 22.43
N PHE A 255 3.44 0.32 21.18
CA PHE A 255 3.88 1.40 20.28
C PHE A 255 2.75 2.43 20.08
N LEU A 256 1.55 1.98 19.72
CA LEU A 256 0.41 2.87 19.47
C LEU A 256 0.07 3.71 20.70
N ARG A 257 0.06 3.10 21.89
CA ARG A 257 -0.11 3.83 23.17
C ARG A 257 0.94 4.90 23.39
N SER A 258 2.18 4.62 23.04
CA SER A 258 3.30 5.55 23.25
C SER A 258 3.27 6.76 22.32
N VAL A 259 2.73 6.61 21.12
CA VAL A 259 2.73 7.67 20.10
C VAL A 259 1.37 8.40 19.96
N GLU A 260 0.32 7.95 20.63
CA GLU A 260 -1.02 8.54 20.52
C GLU A 260 -1.03 10.03 20.84
N ALA A 261 -0.31 10.44 21.88
CA ALA A 261 -0.24 11.84 22.31
C ALA A 261 0.36 12.79 21.26
N SER A 262 1.14 12.28 20.31
CA SER A 262 1.70 13.05 19.19
C SER A 262 0.63 13.49 18.20
N LYS A 263 -0.49 12.76 18.13
CA LYS A 263 -1.57 12.90 17.14
C LYS A 263 -1.12 12.68 15.69
N VAL A 264 0.09 12.21 15.48
CA VAL A 264 0.58 11.85 14.13
C VAL A 264 -0.19 10.63 13.65
N PRO A 265 -0.77 10.64 12.45
CA PRO A 265 -1.49 9.50 11.92
C PRO A 265 -0.60 8.27 11.77
N VAL A 266 -1.05 7.12 12.29
CA VAL A 266 -0.46 5.80 12.06
C VAL A 266 -1.44 4.99 11.21
N LEU A 267 -1.01 4.57 10.02
CA LEU A 267 -1.85 3.90 9.05
C LEU A 267 -1.45 2.43 8.96
N LEU A 268 -2.36 1.55 9.35
CA LEU A 268 -2.23 0.10 9.22
C LEU A 268 -2.64 -0.29 7.81
N LEU A 269 -1.66 -0.66 6.96
CA LEU A 269 -1.90 -0.93 5.55
C LEU A 269 -2.29 -2.39 5.33
N HIS A 270 -3.14 -2.63 4.32
CA HIS A 270 -3.51 -3.94 3.80
C HIS A 270 -4.37 -4.79 4.73
N CYS A 271 -3.99 -4.93 5.95
CA CYS A 271 -4.66 -5.53 7.12
C CYS A 271 -5.21 -6.97 6.97
N TYR A 272 -5.25 -7.60 5.78
CA TYR A 272 -5.74 -8.97 5.64
C TYR A 272 -4.71 -9.98 6.23
N PRO A 273 -5.13 -10.99 7.02
CA PRO A 273 -6.49 -11.30 7.46
C PRO A 273 -6.92 -10.63 8.78
N PHE A 274 -6.21 -9.59 9.22
CA PHE A 274 -6.35 -8.90 10.51
C PHE A 274 -7.19 -7.61 10.42
N GLU A 275 -8.10 -7.52 9.45
CA GLU A 275 -8.92 -6.31 9.24
C GLU A 275 -9.82 -5.97 10.44
N ARG A 276 -10.22 -6.98 11.23
CA ARG A 276 -11.01 -6.77 12.45
C ARG A 276 -10.17 -6.25 13.60
N GLU A 277 -8.96 -6.81 13.77
CA GLU A 277 -7.96 -6.36 14.74
C GLU A 277 -7.54 -4.91 14.45
N ALA A 278 -7.29 -4.59 13.18
CA ALA A 278 -6.99 -3.23 12.74
C ALA A 278 -8.19 -2.29 12.97
N GLY A 279 -9.41 -2.75 12.70
CA GLY A 279 -10.66 -2.04 12.99
C GLY A 279 -10.82 -1.73 14.49
N TYR A 280 -10.51 -2.68 15.35
CA TYR A 280 -10.48 -2.48 16.80
C TYR A 280 -9.45 -1.41 17.20
N LEU A 281 -8.24 -1.47 16.66
CA LEU A 281 -7.20 -0.46 16.94
C LEU A 281 -7.61 0.94 16.46
N ALA A 282 -8.20 1.03 15.28
CA ALA A 282 -8.71 2.30 14.77
C ALA A 282 -9.88 2.84 15.61
N GLN A 283 -10.71 1.97 16.21
CA GLN A 283 -11.75 2.36 17.16
C GLN A 283 -11.15 2.84 18.49
N ALA A 284 -10.08 2.19 18.95
CA ALA A 284 -9.51 2.41 20.29
C ALA A 284 -8.56 3.62 20.36
N PHE A 285 -7.88 4.00 19.27
CA PHE A 285 -6.86 5.05 19.21
C PHE A 285 -7.26 6.18 18.26
N ASP A 286 -7.12 7.43 18.68
CA ASP A 286 -7.54 8.60 17.90
C ASP A 286 -6.73 8.78 16.61
N ASN A 287 -5.46 8.41 16.59
CA ASN A 287 -4.53 8.61 15.49
C ASN A 287 -4.29 7.36 14.63
N VAL A 288 -5.04 6.26 14.82
CA VAL A 288 -4.89 5.03 14.06
C VAL A 288 -5.92 4.95 12.93
N TYR A 289 -5.46 4.61 11.74
CA TYR A 289 -6.21 4.47 10.50
C TYR A 289 -5.91 3.11 9.85
N LEU A 290 -6.74 2.66 8.90
CA LEU A 290 -6.52 1.40 8.18
C LEU A 290 -6.97 1.45 6.73
N ASP A 291 -6.43 0.51 5.95
CA ASP A 291 -6.94 0.13 4.63
C ASP A 291 -6.92 -1.41 4.45
N VAL A 292 -7.46 -1.87 3.33
CA VAL A 292 -7.47 -3.30 2.95
C VAL A 292 -7.03 -3.48 1.49
N GLY A 293 -6.20 -2.57 0.98
CA GLY A 293 -5.87 -2.40 -0.43
C GLY A 293 -5.38 -3.64 -1.14
N LEU A 294 -4.18 -4.13 -0.86
CA LEU A 294 -3.53 -5.29 -1.46
C LEU A 294 -4.47 -6.49 -1.61
N ALA A 295 -5.16 -6.84 -0.51
CA ALA A 295 -6.03 -8.00 -0.47
C ALA A 295 -7.27 -7.87 -1.37
N VAL A 296 -7.75 -6.65 -1.63
CA VAL A 296 -8.87 -6.41 -2.55
C VAL A 296 -8.57 -7.00 -3.94
N ASN A 297 -7.36 -6.78 -4.45
CA ASN A 297 -6.93 -7.32 -5.74
C ASN A 297 -6.92 -8.86 -5.73
N HIS A 298 -6.22 -9.44 -4.75
CA HIS A 298 -5.96 -10.87 -4.69
C HIS A 298 -7.20 -11.70 -4.34
N LEU A 299 -8.15 -11.12 -3.62
CA LEU A 299 -9.42 -11.79 -3.29
C LEU A 299 -10.47 -11.69 -4.40
N GLY A 300 -10.29 -10.86 -5.43
CA GLY A 300 -11.19 -10.77 -6.57
C GLY A 300 -12.65 -10.61 -6.16
N VAL A 301 -13.54 -11.54 -6.55
CA VAL A 301 -14.97 -11.48 -6.18
C VAL A 301 -15.21 -11.56 -4.68
N ARG A 302 -14.28 -12.14 -3.91
CA ARG A 302 -14.34 -12.22 -2.45
C ARG A 302 -14.01 -10.91 -1.73
N SER A 303 -13.50 -9.91 -2.44
CA SER A 303 -13.23 -8.56 -1.89
C SER A 303 -14.48 -7.93 -1.24
N ARG A 304 -15.70 -8.29 -1.68
CA ARG A 304 -16.95 -7.87 -1.04
C ARG A 304 -17.03 -8.24 0.44
N SER A 305 -16.60 -9.45 0.78
CA SER A 305 -16.59 -9.90 2.18
C SER A 305 -15.53 -9.17 3.00
N LEU A 306 -14.37 -8.90 2.41
CA LEU A 306 -13.30 -8.14 3.06
C LEU A 306 -13.75 -6.70 3.33
N ILE A 307 -14.28 -6.03 2.33
CA ILE A 307 -14.81 -4.66 2.48
C ILE A 307 -15.91 -4.63 3.56
N ALA A 308 -16.88 -5.55 3.55
CA ALA A 308 -17.91 -5.59 4.59
C ALA A 308 -17.31 -5.69 6.01
N ARG A 309 -16.26 -6.52 6.21
CA ARG A 309 -15.61 -6.68 7.51
C ARG A 309 -14.80 -5.46 7.94
N SER A 310 -14.19 -4.74 7.00
CA SER A 310 -13.45 -3.51 7.34
C SER A 310 -14.33 -2.39 7.89
N PHE A 311 -15.65 -2.47 7.64
CA PHE A 311 -16.65 -1.51 8.15
C PHE A 311 -17.37 -1.99 9.43
N GLU A 312 -16.97 -3.13 10.02
CA GLU A 312 -17.69 -3.67 11.20
C GLU A 312 -17.48 -2.81 12.46
N LEU A 313 -16.26 -2.32 12.70
CA LEU A 313 -15.92 -1.66 13.97
C LEU A 313 -15.24 -0.31 13.78
N ALA A 314 -14.39 -0.16 12.78
CA ALA A 314 -13.63 1.06 12.56
C ALA A 314 -14.55 2.26 12.27
N PRO A 315 -14.30 3.44 12.87
CA PRO A 315 -14.99 4.66 12.47
C PRO A 315 -14.74 4.95 10.98
N PHE A 316 -15.76 5.28 10.21
CA PHE A 316 -15.67 5.49 8.76
C PHE A 316 -14.70 6.63 8.38
N THR A 317 -14.48 7.55 9.31
CA THR A 317 -13.47 8.62 9.18
C THR A 317 -12.02 8.13 9.27
N LYS A 318 -11.80 6.84 9.54
CA LYS A 318 -10.48 6.24 9.74
C LYS A 318 -10.16 5.12 8.75
N ILE A 319 -11.05 4.86 7.80
CA ILE A 319 -10.85 3.90 6.71
C ILE A 319 -10.44 4.66 5.46
N LEU A 320 -9.39 4.21 4.77
CA LEU A 320 -8.89 4.83 3.54
C LEU A 320 -8.95 3.82 2.38
N TYR A 321 -8.93 4.35 1.15
CA TYR A 321 -8.77 3.55 -0.06
C TYR A 321 -7.30 3.47 -0.46
N SER A 322 -6.81 2.26 -0.72
CA SER A 322 -5.55 2.00 -1.41
C SER A 322 -5.67 0.81 -2.35
N SER A 323 -4.77 0.69 -3.31
CA SER A 323 -4.64 -0.51 -4.14
C SER A 323 -3.45 -1.38 -3.75
N ASP A 324 -2.41 -0.79 -3.22
CA ASP A 324 -1.07 -1.38 -3.07
C ASP A 324 -0.58 -2.04 -4.37
N ALA A 325 -1.00 -1.49 -5.49
CA ALA A 325 -0.63 -2.02 -6.80
C ALA A 325 0.84 -1.77 -7.10
N ILE A 326 1.49 -2.78 -7.70
CA ILE A 326 2.89 -2.72 -8.08
C ILE A 326 3.11 -3.38 -9.44
N GLY A 327 3.87 -2.74 -10.31
CA GLY A 327 4.30 -3.31 -11.59
C GLY A 327 3.18 -3.36 -12.62
N PRO A 328 2.47 -4.49 -12.85
CA PRO A 328 1.40 -4.54 -13.84
C PRO A 328 0.30 -3.52 -13.55
N ALA A 329 0.03 -2.63 -14.50
CA ALA A 329 -0.96 -1.57 -14.33
C ALA A 329 -2.40 -2.11 -14.20
N GLU A 330 -2.61 -3.35 -14.57
CA GLU A 330 -3.83 -4.09 -14.32
C GLU A 330 -4.19 -4.11 -12.82
N LEU A 331 -3.20 -4.21 -11.93
CA LEU A 331 -3.41 -4.18 -10.48
C LEU A 331 -3.91 -2.82 -10.00
N HIS A 332 -3.38 -1.73 -10.58
CA HIS A 332 -3.84 -0.37 -10.30
C HIS A 332 -5.33 -0.17 -10.68
N TYR A 333 -5.72 -0.68 -11.84
CA TYR A 333 -7.12 -0.64 -12.27
C TYR A 333 -8.01 -1.56 -11.45
N LEU A 334 -7.57 -2.80 -11.19
CA LEU A 334 -8.36 -3.78 -10.44
C LEU A 334 -8.61 -3.34 -9.00
N GLY A 335 -7.64 -2.73 -8.32
CA GLY A 335 -7.83 -2.17 -6.98
C GLY A 335 -9.03 -1.23 -6.95
N ALA A 336 -9.07 -0.26 -7.86
CA ALA A 336 -10.18 0.68 -7.99
C ALA A 336 -11.49 0.00 -8.40
N ARG A 337 -11.45 -0.88 -9.39
CA ARG A 337 -12.63 -1.55 -9.92
C ARG A 337 -13.29 -2.48 -8.93
N LEU A 338 -12.51 -3.31 -8.26
CA LEU A 338 -13.00 -4.28 -7.28
C LEU A 338 -13.51 -3.59 -6.02
N TRP A 339 -12.84 -2.50 -5.58
CA TRP A 339 -13.31 -1.67 -4.48
C TRP A 339 -14.68 -1.08 -4.80
N ARG A 340 -14.85 -0.40 -5.96
CA ARG A 340 -16.16 0.14 -6.38
C ARG A 340 -17.25 -0.92 -6.46
N ASN A 341 -16.94 -2.08 -7.03
CA ASN A 341 -17.88 -3.21 -7.08
C ASN A 341 -18.28 -3.71 -5.70
N ALA A 342 -17.31 -3.79 -4.78
CA ALA A 342 -17.58 -4.24 -3.42
C ALA A 342 -18.44 -3.23 -2.66
N ILE A 343 -18.09 -1.94 -2.71
CA ILE A 343 -18.89 -0.86 -2.10
C ILE A 343 -20.31 -0.83 -2.65
N THR A 344 -20.47 -0.85 -3.98
CA THR A 344 -21.79 -0.85 -4.61
C THR A 344 -22.64 -2.05 -4.13
N ALA A 345 -22.05 -3.24 -4.05
CA ALA A 345 -22.77 -4.44 -3.65
C ALA A 345 -23.11 -4.47 -2.14
N VAL A 346 -22.17 -4.02 -1.30
CA VAL A 346 -22.32 -4.06 0.17
C VAL A 346 -23.23 -2.93 0.63
N PHE A 347 -22.95 -1.69 0.26
CA PHE A 347 -23.75 -0.54 0.69
C PHE A 347 -25.12 -0.51 -0.01
N GLY A 348 -25.16 -0.89 -1.29
CA GLY A 348 -26.43 -1.01 -2.01
C GLY A 348 -27.39 -1.95 -1.30
N ARG A 349 -26.89 -3.09 -0.82
CA ARG A 349 -27.69 -4.00 -0.03
C ARG A 349 -28.16 -3.38 1.30
N TRP A 350 -27.28 -2.68 2.03
CA TRP A 350 -27.68 -2.04 3.29
C TRP A 350 -28.72 -0.92 3.07
N ILE A 351 -28.67 -0.23 1.92
CA ILE A 351 -29.69 0.74 1.51
C ILE A 351 -31.01 0.01 1.18
N ASP A 352 -30.97 -1.05 0.39
CA ASP A 352 -32.15 -1.84 -0.01
C ASP A 352 -32.85 -2.50 1.21
N ASP A 353 -32.06 -2.92 2.21
CA ASP A 353 -32.56 -3.52 3.46
C ASP A 353 -33.01 -2.45 4.50
N ASP A 354 -32.99 -1.14 4.15
CA ASP A 354 -33.34 0.03 5.00
C ASP A 354 -32.49 0.16 6.28
N GLU A 355 -31.26 -0.40 6.26
CA GLU A 355 -30.28 -0.27 7.37
C GLU A 355 -29.50 1.03 7.29
N TRP A 356 -29.25 1.53 6.07
CA TRP A 356 -28.55 2.79 5.81
C TRP A 356 -29.36 3.70 4.90
N SER A 357 -29.35 5.02 5.16
CA SER A 357 -29.81 5.99 4.18
C SER A 357 -28.83 6.07 2.99
N GLU A 358 -29.34 6.28 1.78
CA GLU A 358 -28.48 6.51 0.61
C GLU A 358 -27.58 7.74 0.82
N ALA A 359 -28.05 8.78 1.52
CA ALA A 359 -27.27 9.99 1.83
C ALA A 359 -26.06 9.66 2.73
N ASP A 360 -26.25 8.82 3.76
CA ASP A 360 -25.13 8.39 4.60
C ASP A 360 -24.17 7.49 3.83
N ALA A 361 -24.68 6.56 3.01
CA ALA A 361 -23.85 5.71 2.18
C ALA A 361 -22.97 6.53 1.23
N ARG A 362 -23.52 7.53 0.54
CA ARG A 362 -22.77 8.45 -0.33
C ARG A 362 -21.68 9.20 0.44
N ARG A 363 -22.02 9.74 1.60
CA ARG A 363 -21.06 10.42 2.48
C ARG A 363 -19.90 9.51 2.91
N VAL A 364 -20.19 8.28 3.29
CA VAL A 364 -19.17 7.30 3.68
C VAL A 364 -18.27 6.93 2.49
N VAL A 365 -18.86 6.77 1.30
CA VAL A 365 -18.07 6.54 0.08
C VAL A 365 -17.08 7.68 -0.15
N GLU A 366 -17.51 8.94 -0.04
CA GLU A 366 -16.61 10.11 -0.21
C GLU A 366 -15.50 10.15 0.84
N LEU A 367 -15.83 9.87 2.11
CA LEU A 367 -14.85 9.80 3.18
C LEU A 367 -13.74 8.80 2.85
N VAL A 368 -14.10 7.56 2.51
CA VAL A 368 -13.13 6.49 2.27
C VAL A 368 -12.39 6.67 0.95
N ALA A 369 -13.09 7.11 -0.09
CA ALA A 369 -12.53 7.29 -1.42
C ALA A 369 -11.44 8.40 -1.47
N ARG A 370 -11.59 9.47 -0.68
CA ARG A 370 -10.72 10.65 -0.83
C ARG A 370 -10.58 11.52 0.43
N ASP A 371 -11.68 11.82 1.16
CA ASP A 371 -11.67 12.92 2.12
C ASP A 371 -10.82 12.58 3.36
N ASN A 372 -10.80 11.30 3.77
CA ASN A 372 -9.92 10.82 4.83
C ASN A 372 -8.45 10.95 4.44
N ALA A 373 -8.08 10.57 3.21
CA ALA A 373 -6.71 10.72 2.74
C ALA A 373 -6.31 12.20 2.64
N ARG A 374 -7.19 13.08 2.14
CA ARG A 374 -6.94 14.53 2.13
C ARG A 374 -6.62 15.05 3.51
N ARG A 375 -7.44 14.70 4.50
CA ARG A 375 -7.24 15.14 5.88
C ARG A 375 -5.97 14.58 6.51
N VAL A 376 -5.70 13.30 6.32
CA VAL A 376 -4.55 12.61 6.92
C VAL A 376 -3.22 13.14 6.39
N TYR A 377 -3.14 13.37 5.07
CA TYR A 377 -1.90 13.78 4.41
C TYR A 377 -1.85 15.28 4.08
N GLY A 378 -2.85 16.06 4.47
CA GLY A 378 -2.91 17.50 4.19
C GLY A 378 -2.98 17.82 2.69
N LEU A 379 -3.63 16.96 1.89
CA LEU A 379 -3.73 17.14 0.44
C LEU A 379 -4.79 18.18 0.08
N PRO A 380 -4.60 18.89 -1.05
CA PRO A 380 -5.56 19.88 -1.55
C PRO A 380 -6.89 19.29 -1.98
#